data_7bc339800f5c0749de488fc3a31f756a
#
_entry.id   7bc339800f5c0749de488fc3a31f756a
#
_cell.length_a   1.000
_cell.length_b   1.000
_cell.length_c   1.000
_cell.angle_alpha   90.00
_cell.angle_beta   90.00
_cell.angle_gamma   90.00
#
_symmetry.space_group_name_H-M   'P 1'
#
loop_
_entity.id
_entity.type
_entity.pdbx_description
1 polymer ?
#
loop_
_entity_poly.entity_id
_entity_poly.type
_entity_poly.pdbx_seq_one_letter_code
_entity_poly.pdbx_strand_id
1 'polypeptide(L)'
;TQYLSDLDLDGYTVFIQEVSGGTPEDIKAWIKERYNAGSTGILFIGDITAAWAEVSGEQFPCDLFYMDLDGTWQDNNGDGVYENHLAGSGDMGPEVYVGRIYASTITYDSEAAMVNNYFAKDHAYRTGELTQPWRGLEYVEEDWYDMDVNLNLIYGANISRYDYGYFTTAQDYLHQ
;
A
#
# COMPACT_ATOMS: atom_id res chain seq x y z
N THR A 1 5.56 -4.07 20.56
CA THR A 1 4.58 -2.97 20.34
C THR A 1 3.16 -3.53 20.38
N GLN A 2 2.16 -2.69 20.67
CA GLN A 2 0.74 -3.09 20.70
C GLN A 2 0.32 -3.77 19.38
N TYR A 3 0.67 -3.18 18.25
CA TYR A 3 0.32 -3.72 16.94
C TYR A 3 0.82 -5.17 16.70
N LEU A 4 2.01 -5.51 17.19
CA LEU A 4 2.51 -6.89 17.09
C LEU A 4 1.67 -7.86 17.93
N SER A 5 1.21 -7.42 19.11
CA SER A 5 0.31 -8.22 19.94
C SER A 5 -1.05 -8.41 19.27
N ASP A 6 -1.54 -7.39 18.57
CA ASP A 6 -2.80 -7.46 17.82
C ASP A 6 -2.70 -8.45 16.65
N LEU A 7 -1.58 -8.44 15.93
CA LEU A 7 -1.32 -9.39 14.85
C LEU A 7 -1.16 -10.84 15.36
N ASP A 8 -0.51 -11.03 16.51
CA ASP A 8 -0.38 -12.36 17.15
C ASP A 8 -1.76 -12.91 17.57
N LEU A 9 -2.63 -12.04 18.10
CA LEU A 9 -4.02 -12.42 18.42
C LEU A 9 -4.83 -12.80 17.19
N ASP A 10 -4.55 -12.19 16.03
CA ASP A 10 -5.15 -12.55 14.74
C ASP A 10 -4.51 -13.81 14.11
N GLY A 11 -3.51 -14.39 14.77
CA GLY A 11 -2.83 -15.62 14.33
C GLY A 11 -1.69 -15.42 13.34
N TYR A 12 -1.21 -14.20 13.17
CA TYR A 12 -0.05 -13.92 12.31
C TYR A 12 1.27 -14.18 13.04
N THR A 13 2.22 -14.80 12.36
CA THR A 13 3.63 -14.81 12.78
C THR A 13 4.34 -13.66 12.09
N VAL A 14 4.90 -12.73 12.87
CA VAL A 14 5.48 -11.49 12.36
C VAL A 14 7.01 -11.54 12.41
N PHE A 15 7.66 -11.21 11.32
CA PHE A 15 9.09 -10.97 11.23
C PHE A 15 9.34 -9.47 11.07
N ILE A 16 10.24 -8.91 11.86
CA ILE A 16 10.61 -7.50 11.79
C ILE A 16 12.03 -7.38 11.24
N GLN A 17 12.19 -6.48 10.28
CA GLN A 17 13.48 -6.08 9.76
C GLN A 17 13.58 -4.57 9.75
N GLU A 18 14.59 -4.04 10.40
CA GLU A 18 14.98 -2.64 10.23
C GLU A 18 15.81 -2.51 8.95
N VAL A 19 15.46 -1.52 8.13
CA VAL A 19 16.14 -1.21 6.87
C VAL A 19 16.73 0.19 6.98
N SER A 20 18.00 0.32 6.60
CA SER A 20 18.71 1.61 6.54
C SER A 20 19.38 1.75 5.18
N GLY A 21 18.71 2.41 4.25
CA GLY A 21 19.12 2.46 2.85
C GLY A 21 18.87 1.12 2.14
N GLY A 22 19.63 0.88 1.07
CA GLY A 22 19.47 -0.27 0.19
C GLY A 22 18.74 0.06 -1.10
N THR A 23 18.95 -0.76 -2.11
CA THR A 23 18.24 -0.64 -3.39
C THR A 23 16.89 -1.34 -3.33
N PRO A 24 15.97 -1.04 -4.26
CA PRO A 24 14.72 -1.79 -4.37
C PRO A 24 14.96 -3.30 -4.53
N GLU A 25 16.00 -3.70 -5.25
CA GLU A 25 16.37 -5.10 -5.48
C GLU A 25 16.81 -5.80 -4.18
N ASP A 26 17.56 -5.11 -3.32
CA ASP A 26 17.97 -5.67 -2.01
C ASP A 26 16.75 -5.95 -1.14
N ILE A 27 15.79 -5.02 -1.12
CA ILE A 27 14.54 -5.17 -0.38
C ILE A 27 13.70 -6.31 -0.97
N LYS A 28 13.54 -6.35 -2.30
CA LYS A 28 12.83 -7.44 -3.00
C LYS A 28 13.46 -8.80 -2.75
N ALA A 29 14.78 -8.90 -2.74
CA ALA A 29 15.50 -10.14 -2.46
C ALA A 29 15.20 -10.64 -1.04
N TRP A 30 15.18 -9.75 -0.06
CA TRP A 30 14.79 -10.08 1.31
C TRP A 30 13.31 -10.53 1.39
N ILE A 31 12.40 -9.85 0.70
CA ILE A 31 10.97 -10.23 0.63
C ILE A 31 10.83 -11.64 0.06
N LYS A 32 11.54 -11.94 -1.03
CA LYS A 32 11.53 -13.26 -1.65
C LYS A 32 12.04 -14.35 -0.70
N GLU A 33 13.04 -14.05 0.11
CA GLU A 33 13.51 -14.96 1.16
C GLU A 33 12.41 -15.21 2.21
N ARG A 34 11.69 -14.18 2.64
CA ARG A 34 10.57 -14.31 3.59
C ARG A 34 9.38 -15.02 3.00
N TYR A 35 9.04 -14.78 1.73
CA TYR A 35 8.03 -15.52 1.00
C TYR A 35 8.35 -17.03 0.95
N ASN A 36 9.57 -17.39 0.61
CA ASN A 36 10.04 -18.79 0.61
C ASN A 36 9.98 -19.44 2.01
N ALA A 37 10.02 -18.63 3.07
CA ALA A 37 9.83 -19.08 4.45
C ALA A 37 8.36 -19.08 4.91
N GLY A 38 7.41 -18.76 4.01
CA GLY A 38 5.97 -18.82 4.26
C GLY A 38 5.28 -17.48 4.57
N SER A 39 5.96 -16.35 4.41
CA SER A 39 5.30 -15.04 4.55
C SER A 39 4.37 -14.77 3.37
N THR A 40 3.20 -14.20 3.64
CA THR A 40 2.18 -13.90 2.63
C THR A 40 1.99 -12.41 2.37
N GLY A 41 2.57 -11.56 3.19
CA GLY A 41 2.44 -10.11 3.05
C GLY A 41 3.51 -9.33 3.79
N ILE A 42 3.68 -8.09 3.39
CA ILE A 42 4.69 -7.16 3.89
C ILE A 42 4.00 -5.83 4.26
N LEU A 43 4.40 -5.25 5.37
CA LEU A 43 4.04 -3.89 5.74
C LEU A 43 5.30 -3.04 5.86
N PHE A 44 5.45 -2.08 4.97
CA PHE A 44 6.47 -1.06 5.04
C PHE A 44 6.04 0.06 5.99
N ILE A 45 6.91 0.43 6.91
CA ILE A 45 6.66 1.50 7.87
C ILE A 45 7.82 2.49 7.80
N GLY A 46 7.51 3.75 7.51
CA GLY A 46 8.50 4.81 7.32
C GLY A 46 9.00 4.94 5.88
N ASP A 47 10.12 5.62 5.72
CA ASP A 47 10.71 5.94 4.41
C ASP A 47 11.51 4.74 3.85
N ILE A 48 10.79 3.71 3.46
CA ILE A 48 11.37 2.55 2.77
C ILE A 48 11.47 2.87 1.27
N THR A 49 12.65 2.65 0.70
CA THR A 49 12.96 2.90 -0.71
C THR A 49 11.83 2.40 -1.62
N ALA A 50 11.33 3.28 -2.49
CA ALA A 50 10.34 2.93 -3.49
C ALA A 50 11.04 2.45 -4.77
N ALA A 51 10.52 1.41 -5.41
CA ALA A 51 10.82 1.12 -6.80
C ALA A 51 10.06 2.12 -7.69
N TRP A 52 10.65 2.53 -8.80
CA TRP A 52 10.03 3.44 -9.75
C TRP A 52 9.79 2.73 -11.07
N ALA A 53 8.63 2.94 -11.64
CA ALA A 53 8.29 2.45 -12.97
C ALA A 53 7.99 3.61 -13.91
N GLU A 54 8.17 3.37 -15.21
CA GLU A 54 7.87 4.34 -16.26
C GLU A 54 6.89 3.74 -17.28
N VAL A 55 5.83 4.49 -17.58
CA VAL A 55 4.90 4.17 -18.67
C VAL A 55 4.65 5.41 -19.49
N SER A 56 4.93 5.35 -20.79
CA SER A 56 4.71 6.46 -21.73
C SER A 56 5.43 7.77 -21.35
N GLY A 57 6.57 7.67 -20.68
CA GLY A 57 7.37 8.82 -20.23
C GLY A 57 6.95 9.40 -18.88
N GLU A 58 5.93 8.84 -18.23
CA GLU A 58 5.52 9.21 -16.88
C GLU A 58 6.12 8.24 -15.86
N GLN A 59 6.77 8.78 -14.84
CA GLN A 59 7.43 7.99 -13.80
C GLN A 59 6.62 8.05 -12.50
N PHE A 60 6.46 6.90 -11.85
CA PHE A 60 5.69 6.78 -10.61
C PHE A 60 6.27 5.69 -9.68
N PRO A 61 6.08 5.82 -8.35
CA PRO A 61 6.44 4.75 -7.41
C PRO A 61 5.50 3.55 -7.61
N CYS A 62 6.08 2.34 -7.64
CA CYS A 62 5.35 1.13 -7.98
C CYS A 62 5.65 0.00 -7.00
N ASP A 63 4.81 -0.20 -6.00
CA ASP A 63 4.98 -1.29 -5.03
C ASP A 63 4.66 -2.68 -5.62
N LEU A 64 4.06 -2.78 -6.82
CA LEU A 64 3.94 -4.05 -7.54
C LEU A 64 5.31 -4.71 -7.76
N PHE A 65 6.38 -3.92 -7.88
CA PHE A 65 7.76 -4.43 -7.93
C PHE A 65 8.10 -5.34 -6.76
N TYR A 66 7.60 -5.02 -5.56
CA TYR A 66 7.82 -5.80 -4.34
C TYR A 66 6.82 -6.94 -4.17
N MET A 67 5.68 -6.86 -4.85
CA MET A 67 4.60 -7.84 -4.75
C MET A 67 4.80 -9.03 -5.69
N ASP A 68 5.21 -8.75 -6.93
CA ASP A 68 5.54 -9.74 -7.93
C ASP A 68 7.00 -10.18 -7.77
N LEU A 69 7.21 -11.40 -7.28
CA LEU A 69 8.54 -11.90 -6.92
C LEU A 69 9.20 -12.75 -8.03
N ASP A 70 8.46 -13.16 -9.03
CA ASP A 70 8.98 -14.04 -10.11
C ASP A 70 8.91 -13.39 -11.50
N GLY A 71 8.24 -12.27 -11.66
CA GLY A 71 8.30 -11.43 -12.85
C GLY A 71 9.67 -10.78 -13.07
N THR A 72 9.89 -10.31 -14.29
CA THR A 72 11.12 -9.62 -14.69
C THR A 72 10.86 -8.13 -14.88
N TRP A 73 11.53 -7.32 -14.12
CA TRP A 73 11.53 -5.87 -14.22
C TRP A 73 12.82 -5.40 -14.92
N GLN A 74 12.68 -4.58 -15.95
CA GLN A 74 13.80 -4.14 -16.79
C GLN A 74 13.95 -2.63 -16.74
N ASP A 75 15.11 -2.21 -16.30
CA ASP A 75 15.64 -0.86 -16.44
C ASP A 75 16.57 -0.89 -17.68
N ASN A 76 16.07 -0.37 -18.81
CA ASN A 76 16.78 -0.50 -20.09
C ASN A 76 17.86 0.56 -20.28
N ASN A 77 17.76 1.66 -19.58
CA ASN A 77 18.67 2.80 -19.72
C ASN A 77 19.65 2.94 -18.54
N GLY A 78 19.42 2.23 -17.43
CA GLY A 78 20.29 2.21 -16.25
C GLY A 78 20.07 3.41 -15.32
N ASP A 79 18.89 4.00 -15.31
CA ASP A 79 18.60 5.18 -14.48
C ASP A 79 17.89 4.84 -13.15
N GLY A 80 17.61 3.55 -12.91
CA GLY A 80 16.94 3.07 -11.69
C GLY A 80 15.43 3.08 -11.78
N VAL A 81 14.87 3.32 -12.98
CA VAL A 81 13.43 3.29 -13.26
C VAL A 81 13.13 2.13 -14.22
N TYR A 82 12.08 1.38 -13.96
CA TYR A 82 11.74 0.20 -14.76
C TYR A 82 10.75 0.54 -15.86
N GLU A 83 11.16 0.40 -17.13
CA GLU A 83 10.29 0.64 -18.29
C GLU A 83 9.47 -0.59 -18.70
N ASN A 84 9.91 -1.79 -18.31
CA ASN A 84 9.21 -3.02 -18.67
C ASN A 84 9.00 -3.94 -17.48
N HIS A 85 7.80 -4.52 -17.46
CA HIS A 85 7.44 -5.60 -16.56
C HIS A 85 6.97 -6.79 -17.39
N LEU A 86 7.59 -7.93 -17.23
CA LEU A 86 7.40 -9.16 -18.01
C LEU A 86 7.18 -10.35 -17.07
N ALA A 87 6.55 -11.39 -17.57
CA ALA A 87 6.24 -12.60 -16.77
C ALA A 87 7.46 -13.28 -16.12
N GLY A 88 8.66 -13.11 -16.68
CA GLY A 88 9.86 -13.68 -16.05
C GLY A 88 9.83 -15.19 -15.97
N SER A 89 9.98 -15.74 -14.76
CA SER A 89 9.93 -17.18 -14.50
C SER A 89 8.53 -17.69 -14.09
N GLY A 90 7.59 -16.80 -13.86
CA GLY A 90 6.24 -17.11 -13.47
C GLY A 90 5.20 -16.33 -14.28
N ASP A 91 4.59 -15.34 -13.65
CA ASP A 91 3.62 -14.47 -14.31
C ASP A 91 3.90 -12.97 -14.00
N MET A 92 2.91 -12.10 -14.07
CA MET A 92 3.01 -10.68 -13.74
C MET A 92 2.12 -10.32 -12.53
N GLY A 93 1.64 -11.33 -11.84
CA GLY A 93 0.79 -11.17 -10.67
C GLY A 93 1.56 -11.10 -9.37
N PRO A 94 0.93 -10.67 -8.29
CA PRO A 94 1.57 -10.59 -6.99
C PRO A 94 1.60 -11.94 -6.25
N GLU A 95 2.76 -12.37 -5.74
CA GLU A 95 2.93 -13.50 -4.81
C GLU A 95 2.67 -13.09 -3.37
N VAL A 96 2.91 -11.81 -3.03
CA VAL A 96 2.68 -11.26 -1.69
C VAL A 96 1.92 -9.94 -1.79
N TYR A 97 1.11 -9.61 -0.78
CA TYR A 97 0.56 -8.28 -0.68
C TYR A 97 1.53 -7.33 0.03
N VAL A 98 1.54 -6.07 -0.36
CA VAL A 98 2.34 -5.01 0.24
C VAL A 98 1.42 -3.89 0.72
N GLY A 99 1.60 -3.47 1.97
CA GLY A 99 1.04 -2.23 2.50
C GLY A 99 2.17 -1.27 2.83
N ARG A 100 1.89 0.04 2.74
CA ARG A 100 2.87 1.07 3.07
C ARG A 100 2.25 2.13 3.97
N ILE A 101 2.92 2.42 5.09
CA ILE A 101 2.61 3.55 5.98
C ILE A 101 3.78 4.51 5.92
N TYR A 102 3.57 5.64 5.25
CA TYR A 102 4.57 6.66 5.01
C TYR A 102 4.00 8.03 5.38
N ALA A 103 4.58 8.67 6.37
CA ALA A 103 4.08 9.91 6.93
C ALA A 103 5.11 11.05 6.96
N SER A 104 6.33 10.84 6.45
CA SER A 104 7.42 11.83 6.52
C SER A 104 7.13 13.13 5.76
N THR A 105 6.25 13.09 4.76
CA THR A 105 5.82 14.27 3.99
C THR A 105 4.71 15.08 4.69
N ILE A 106 4.11 14.54 5.74
CA ILE A 106 3.03 15.17 6.49
C ILE A 106 3.63 16.01 7.62
N THR A 107 3.20 17.25 7.76
CA THR A 107 3.82 18.24 8.67
C THR A 107 3.02 18.52 9.94
N TYR A 108 2.00 17.73 10.26
CA TYR A 108 1.18 17.93 11.45
C TYR A 108 1.91 17.58 12.74
N ASP A 109 2.75 16.53 12.69
CA ASP A 109 3.53 16.05 13.82
C ASP A 109 4.76 15.29 13.31
N SER A 110 5.57 14.72 14.21
CA SER A 110 6.63 13.80 13.82
C SER A 110 6.05 12.52 13.18
N GLU A 111 6.76 11.95 12.22
CA GLU A 111 6.34 10.71 11.58
C GLU A 111 6.05 9.61 12.60
N ALA A 112 6.93 9.44 13.59
CA ALA A 112 6.74 8.46 14.64
C ALA A 112 5.44 8.67 15.43
N ALA A 113 5.06 9.91 15.73
CA ALA A 113 3.82 10.21 16.43
C ALA A 113 2.61 9.89 15.56
N MET A 114 2.66 10.22 14.27
CA MET A 114 1.56 9.94 13.33
C MET A 114 1.38 8.43 13.12
N VAL A 115 2.46 7.68 12.96
CA VAL A 115 2.43 6.21 12.82
C VAL A 115 1.90 5.56 14.11
N ASN A 116 2.33 6.02 15.28
CA ASN A 116 1.80 5.53 16.56
C ASN A 116 0.30 5.82 16.70
N ASN A 117 -0.16 7.00 16.28
CA ASN A 117 -1.58 7.35 16.25
C ASN A 117 -2.39 6.44 15.32
N TYR A 118 -1.83 6.09 14.15
CA TYR A 118 -2.47 5.16 13.23
C TYR A 118 -2.67 3.79 13.90
N PHE A 119 -1.63 3.22 14.50
CA PHE A 119 -1.73 1.92 15.18
C PHE A 119 -2.60 1.96 16.43
N ALA A 120 -2.65 3.08 17.15
CA ALA A 120 -3.57 3.23 18.27
C ALA A 120 -5.05 3.20 17.83
N LYS A 121 -5.38 3.83 16.69
CA LYS A 121 -6.72 3.76 16.11
C LYS A 121 -7.05 2.35 15.60
N ASP A 122 -6.09 1.68 14.95
CA ASP A 122 -6.25 0.30 14.50
C ASP A 122 -6.55 -0.62 15.69
N HIS A 123 -5.79 -0.51 16.77
CA HIS A 123 -6.05 -1.24 18.01
C HIS A 123 -7.44 -0.97 18.58
N ALA A 124 -7.82 0.31 18.72
CA ALA A 124 -9.13 0.69 19.24
C ALA A 124 -10.29 0.18 18.37
N TYR A 125 -10.09 0.12 17.05
CA TYR A 125 -11.08 -0.48 16.13
C TYR A 125 -11.15 -2.01 16.34
N ARG A 126 -10.02 -2.71 16.43
CA ARG A 126 -9.96 -4.17 16.65
C ARG A 126 -10.59 -4.59 17.97
N THR A 127 -10.41 -3.79 19.01
CA THR A 127 -10.98 -4.05 20.36
C THR A 127 -12.42 -3.58 20.52
N GLY A 128 -12.99 -2.89 19.52
CA GLY A 128 -14.33 -2.35 19.57
C GLY A 128 -14.47 -1.05 20.38
N GLU A 129 -13.36 -0.47 20.83
CA GLU A 129 -13.36 0.85 21.50
C GLU A 129 -13.66 1.97 20.53
N LEU A 130 -13.21 1.84 19.27
CA LEU A 130 -13.53 2.73 18.17
C LEU A 130 -14.51 2.05 17.21
N THR A 131 -15.71 2.57 17.15
CA THR A 131 -16.72 2.11 16.19
C THR A 131 -16.78 3.04 14.99
N GLN A 132 -16.81 2.47 13.80
CA GLN A 132 -16.98 3.22 12.55
C GLN A 132 -18.34 2.88 11.94
N PRO A 133 -19.05 3.86 11.34
CA PRO A 133 -20.24 3.57 10.57
C PRO A 133 -19.91 2.60 9.42
N TRP A 134 -20.78 1.62 9.18
CA TRP A 134 -20.67 0.72 8.05
C TRP A 134 -21.06 1.45 6.77
N ARG A 135 -20.10 2.16 6.17
CA ARG A 135 -20.28 2.93 4.94
C ARG A 135 -19.00 2.96 4.12
N GLY A 136 -19.15 3.04 2.81
CA GLY A 136 -18.06 3.22 1.85
C GLY A 136 -18.10 4.61 1.23
N LEU A 137 -16.94 5.15 0.90
CA LEU A 137 -16.78 6.34 0.09
C LEU A 137 -16.01 5.96 -1.18
N GLU A 138 -16.63 6.15 -2.33
CA GLU A 138 -15.97 6.11 -3.64
C GLU A 138 -15.70 7.54 -4.07
N TYR A 139 -14.43 7.87 -4.21
CA TYR A 139 -13.97 9.19 -4.63
C TYR A 139 -13.09 9.01 -5.86
N VAL A 140 -13.70 9.17 -7.04
CA VAL A 140 -13.11 8.81 -8.33
C VAL A 140 -12.95 10.07 -9.17
N GLU A 141 -11.79 10.25 -9.73
CA GLU A 141 -11.52 11.35 -10.66
C GLU A 141 -12.31 11.12 -11.96
N GLU A 142 -12.67 12.22 -12.65
CA GLU A 142 -13.59 12.21 -13.80
C GLU A 142 -13.13 11.30 -14.95
N ASP A 143 -11.85 11.22 -15.23
CA ASP A 143 -11.29 10.39 -16.29
C ASP A 143 -11.36 8.87 -15.99
N TRP A 144 -11.66 8.51 -14.75
CA TRP A 144 -11.69 7.14 -14.24
C TRP A 144 -13.09 6.71 -13.77
N TYR A 145 -14.13 7.51 -14.03
CA TYR A 145 -15.47 7.30 -13.45
C TYR A 145 -16.14 5.99 -13.91
N ASP A 146 -15.73 5.43 -15.04
CA ASP A 146 -16.22 4.17 -15.60
C ASP A 146 -15.45 2.95 -15.05
N MET A 147 -14.38 3.15 -14.30
CA MET A 147 -13.73 2.09 -13.55
C MET A 147 -14.56 1.76 -12.31
N ASP A 148 -15.45 0.79 -12.46
CA ASP A 148 -16.37 0.39 -11.41
C ASP A 148 -15.64 -0.35 -10.28
N VAL A 149 -15.40 0.34 -9.17
CA VAL A 149 -14.99 -0.28 -7.92
C VAL A 149 -16.25 -0.74 -7.21
N ASN A 150 -16.57 -2.03 -7.28
CA ASN A 150 -17.81 -2.60 -6.76
C ASN A 150 -17.89 -2.60 -5.22
N LEU A 151 -17.67 -1.45 -4.56
CA LEU A 151 -17.84 -1.31 -3.10
C LEU A 151 -19.26 -1.60 -2.64
N ASN A 152 -20.25 -1.48 -3.52
CA ASN A 152 -21.63 -1.88 -3.26
C ASN A 152 -21.78 -3.37 -2.92
N LEU A 153 -20.85 -4.22 -3.34
CA LEU A 153 -20.83 -5.63 -2.94
C LEU A 153 -20.49 -5.80 -1.44
N ILE A 154 -19.78 -4.82 -0.87
CA ILE A 154 -19.37 -4.83 0.54
C ILE A 154 -20.37 -4.03 1.39
N TYR A 155 -20.71 -2.82 0.98
CA TYR A 155 -21.45 -1.85 1.78
C TYR A 155 -22.94 -1.72 1.38
N GLY A 156 -23.37 -2.40 0.31
CA GLY A 156 -24.74 -2.29 -0.20
C GLY A 156 -25.11 -0.85 -0.56
N ALA A 157 -26.21 -0.35 -0.01
CA ALA A 157 -26.65 1.02 -0.25
C ALA A 157 -25.94 2.09 0.59
N ASN A 158 -25.00 1.69 1.47
CA ASN A 158 -24.28 2.60 2.36
C ASN A 158 -23.00 3.15 1.68
N ILE A 159 -23.12 3.57 0.42
CA ILE A 159 -22.03 4.15 -0.35
C ILE A 159 -22.37 5.58 -0.75
N SER A 160 -21.39 6.45 -0.58
CA SER A 160 -21.37 7.77 -1.23
C SER A 160 -20.34 7.75 -2.35
N ARG A 161 -20.74 8.07 -3.57
CA ARG A 161 -19.86 8.14 -4.73
C ARG A 161 -19.76 9.57 -5.24
N TYR A 162 -18.54 9.99 -5.50
CA TYR A 162 -18.21 11.29 -6.08
C TYR A 162 -17.23 11.05 -7.24
N ASP A 163 -17.70 11.26 -8.45
CA ASP A 163 -16.99 10.93 -9.68
C ASP A 163 -16.94 12.10 -10.68
N TYR A 164 -17.24 13.32 -10.20
CA TYR A 164 -17.27 14.50 -11.04
C TYR A 164 -16.10 15.43 -10.71
N GLY A 165 -15.30 15.79 -11.73
CA GLY A 165 -14.04 16.53 -11.57
C GLY A 165 -14.12 17.84 -10.77
N TYR A 166 -15.30 18.50 -10.75
CA TYR A 166 -15.51 19.69 -9.91
C TYR A 166 -15.57 19.39 -8.41
N PHE A 167 -15.85 18.16 -8.03
CA PHE A 167 -16.05 17.75 -6.63
C PHE A 167 -14.96 16.82 -6.12
N THR A 168 -14.05 16.35 -6.98
CA THR A 168 -12.97 15.45 -6.59
C THR A 168 -11.68 16.20 -6.26
N THR A 169 -11.79 17.21 -5.40
CA THR A 169 -10.63 17.92 -4.83
C THR A 169 -10.33 17.45 -3.42
N ALA A 170 -9.11 17.68 -2.94
CA ALA A 170 -8.73 17.34 -1.56
C ALA A 170 -9.63 18.04 -0.52
N GLN A 171 -10.10 19.24 -0.83
CA GLN A 171 -11.00 19.98 0.05
C GLN A 171 -12.38 19.32 0.12
N ASP A 172 -12.93 18.90 -1.00
CA ASP A 172 -14.22 18.20 -1.04
C ASP A 172 -14.15 16.86 -0.32
N TYR A 173 -13.06 16.12 -0.48
CA TYR A 173 -12.82 14.87 0.25
C TYR A 173 -12.86 15.07 1.77
N LEU A 174 -12.31 16.15 2.29
CA LEU A 174 -12.29 16.43 3.73
C LEU A 174 -13.67 16.83 4.29
N HIS A 175 -14.62 17.17 3.42
CA HIS A 175 -15.98 17.58 3.81
C HIS A 175 -17.02 16.45 3.65
N GLN A 176 -16.63 15.26 3.18
CA GLN A 176 -17.50 14.09 3.04
C GLN A 176 -17.40 13.17 4.27
#